data_a5c5879d3f51702aa4e0f45598f8d6b6
#
_entry.id   a5c5879d3f51702aa4e0f45598f8d6b6
#
_cell.length_a   1.000
_cell.length_b   1.000
_cell.length_c   1.000
_cell.angle_alpha   90.00
_cell.angle_beta   90.00
_cell.angle_gamma   90.00
#
_symmetry.space_group_name_H-M   'P 1'
#
loop_
_entity.id
_entity.type
_entity.pdbx_description
1 polymer ?
#
loop_
_entity_poly.entity_id
_entity_poly.type
_entity_poly.pdbx_seq_one_letter_code
_entity_poly.pdbx_strand_id
1 'polypeptide(L)'
;MNCERTGLEEEKVMDKVMPVRDVFARIILDPRGYPAVETEVLAGENTVGKATASMGSRGSSSCAVLSASEETVCGKETEWGKCMEEAERVSDYINSTAAEALIGKNVFDQETVDRIISMSGERVRTGIQSGCRGLLALSLASARVAAQVSAIPLFRYLGGIKVKKMPLPLVTLIDECPECGRWLLAPIREQADGEQQGTVQSGKYTDGLRDNLYMCAKIYHAAGKMIRERGFYTGIGDSGGWILPVAEREKTVRILEQSVRNAGYQTGRDVMTAEVSGQKQWGQESGITKQTGLPNTVLIDVCRADTLTELMEQVRRVRQEGYCAAVGSSRPMTDPFSADLAVACEADMIWAGAPCRGENLAVYNQLLVIEEQI
;
A
#
# COMPACT_ATOMS: atom_id res chain seq x y z
N MET A 1 72.38 -0.91 -0.77
CA MET A 1 71.16 -1.13 -1.55
C MET A 1 70.00 -1.01 -0.58
N ASN A 2 69.44 0.19 -0.50
CA ASN A 2 68.26 0.49 0.32
C ASN A 2 67.02 0.12 -0.46
N CYS A 3 66.24 -0.77 0.07
CA CYS A 3 64.93 -1.12 -0.40
C CYS A 3 63.93 -0.25 0.37
N GLU A 4 63.48 0.84 -0.29
CA GLU A 4 62.39 1.66 0.24
C GLU A 4 61.10 0.85 0.22
N ARG A 5 60.53 0.64 1.40
CA ARG A 5 59.19 0.15 1.57
C ARG A 5 58.25 1.32 1.28
N THR A 6 57.64 1.29 0.12
CA THR A 6 56.50 2.12 -0.21
C THR A 6 55.33 1.70 0.66
N GLY A 7 54.95 2.59 1.58
CA GLY A 7 53.74 2.43 2.36
C GLY A 7 52.49 2.42 1.45
N LEU A 8 51.83 1.29 1.40
CA LEU A 8 50.46 1.23 0.98
C LEU A 8 49.64 1.92 2.07
N GLU A 9 49.20 3.14 1.81
CA GLU A 9 48.14 3.74 2.58
C GLU A 9 46.92 2.81 2.49
N GLU A 10 46.57 2.21 3.62
CA GLU A 10 45.28 1.56 3.78
C GLU A 10 44.23 2.64 3.56
N GLU A 11 43.61 2.64 2.37
CA GLU A 11 42.34 3.33 2.15
C GLU A 11 41.34 2.75 3.16
N LYS A 12 41.20 3.45 4.29
CA LYS A 12 40.06 3.25 5.18
C LYS A 12 38.83 3.38 4.29
N VAL A 13 38.11 2.27 4.08
CA VAL A 13 36.74 2.31 3.61
C VAL A 13 35.99 3.18 4.63
N MET A 14 35.89 4.47 4.30
CA MET A 14 35.07 5.37 5.09
C MET A 14 33.64 4.90 4.89
N ASP A 15 33.05 4.33 5.93
CA ASP A 15 31.62 4.12 6.00
C ASP A 15 30.96 5.45 5.60
N LYS A 16 30.25 5.44 4.48
CA LYS A 16 29.63 6.65 3.95
C LYS A 16 28.55 7.10 4.94
N VAL A 17 28.92 8.00 5.84
CA VAL A 17 28.02 8.57 6.84
C VAL A 17 27.34 9.76 6.21
N MET A 18 26.00 9.72 6.15
CA MET A 18 25.18 10.83 5.70
C MET A 18 24.25 11.25 6.85
N PRO A 19 24.62 12.28 7.61
CA PRO A 19 23.84 12.68 8.77
C PRO A 19 22.52 13.33 8.37
N VAL A 20 21.46 12.98 9.07
CA VAL A 20 20.22 13.76 9.09
C VAL A 20 20.51 15.15 9.62
N ARG A 21 20.15 16.19 8.90
CA ARG A 21 20.37 17.58 9.25
C ARG A 21 19.14 18.28 9.79
N ASP A 22 17.98 17.91 9.24
CA ASP A 22 16.72 18.48 9.67
C ASP A 22 15.57 17.51 9.39
N VAL A 23 14.52 17.63 10.20
CA VAL A 23 13.28 16.85 10.07
C VAL A 23 12.12 17.80 10.29
N PHE A 24 11.20 17.83 9.34
CA PHE A 24 10.04 18.71 9.40
C PHE A 24 8.77 17.95 9.02
N ALA A 25 7.72 18.10 9.81
CA ALA A 25 6.39 17.57 9.52
C ALA A 25 5.34 18.67 9.45
N ARG A 26 4.37 18.47 8.56
CA ARG A 26 3.20 19.37 8.43
C ARG A 26 1.93 18.56 8.24
N ILE A 27 0.81 19.18 8.55
CA ILE A 27 -0.50 18.62 8.30
C ILE A 27 -0.91 18.96 6.87
N ILE A 28 -1.38 17.95 6.16
CA ILE A 28 -1.96 18.06 4.81
C ILE A 28 -3.32 17.36 4.79
N LEU A 29 -3.97 17.29 3.65
CA LEU A 29 -5.20 16.52 3.47
C LEU A 29 -4.93 15.22 2.69
N ASP A 30 -5.58 14.15 3.12
CA ASP A 30 -5.64 12.89 2.36
C ASP A 30 -6.63 13.01 1.18
N PRO A 31 -6.72 12.00 0.28
CA PRO A 31 -7.64 12.03 -0.87
C PRO A 31 -9.13 12.12 -0.50
N ARG A 32 -9.51 11.92 0.75
CA ARG A 32 -10.89 12.06 1.25
C ARG A 32 -11.13 13.40 1.97
N GLY A 33 -10.11 14.25 2.07
CA GLY A 33 -10.18 15.52 2.80
C GLY A 33 -10.03 15.36 4.31
N TYR A 34 -9.51 14.23 4.80
CA TYR A 34 -9.14 14.06 6.21
C TYR A 34 -7.70 14.53 6.44
N PRO A 35 -7.36 14.96 7.67
CA PRO A 35 -6.01 15.29 8.04
C PRO A 35 -5.04 14.11 7.79
N ALA A 36 -3.87 14.42 7.26
CA ALA A 36 -2.76 13.52 7.02
C ALA A 36 -1.45 14.22 7.40
N VAL A 37 -0.39 13.47 7.61
CA VAL A 37 0.93 14.01 7.94
C VAL A 37 1.86 13.84 6.76
N GLU A 38 2.52 14.92 6.36
CA GLU A 38 3.64 14.92 5.43
C GLU A 38 4.92 15.20 6.19
N THR A 39 5.94 14.40 5.96
CA THR A 39 7.26 14.56 6.59
C THR A 39 8.33 14.77 5.54
N GLU A 40 9.24 15.67 5.81
CA GLU A 40 10.46 15.92 5.06
C GLU A 40 11.68 15.65 5.94
N VAL A 41 12.65 14.95 5.40
CA VAL A 41 13.95 14.68 6.04
C VAL A 41 15.04 15.24 5.15
N LEU A 42 15.86 16.14 5.68
CA LEU A 42 17.02 16.71 5.01
C LEU A 42 18.27 15.93 5.44
N ALA A 43 19.03 15.44 4.47
CA ALA A 43 20.35 14.84 4.72
C ALA A 43 21.39 15.37 3.73
N GLY A 44 22.65 15.35 4.14
CA GLY A 44 23.73 15.93 3.37
C GLY A 44 23.59 17.45 3.21
N GLU A 45 23.92 17.98 2.03
CA GLU A 45 23.87 19.42 1.80
C GLU A 45 22.44 19.89 1.44
N ASN A 46 21.76 19.20 0.51
CA ASN A 46 20.48 19.67 -0.03
C ASN A 46 19.53 18.52 -0.46
N THR A 47 19.72 17.30 0.01
CA THR A 47 18.84 16.20 -0.39
C THR A 47 17.69 16.06 0.58
N VAL A 48 16.46 16.15 0.08
CA VAL A 48 15.24 16.07 0.86
C VAL A 48 14.45 14.83 0.45
N GLY A 49 14.23 13.93 1.40
CA GLY A 49 13.25 12.84 1.27
C GLY A 49 11.90 13.32 1.81
N LYS A 50 10.85 13.04 1.08
CA LYS A 50 9.49 13.49 1.42
C LYS A 50 8.52 12.32 1.35
N ALA A 51 7.64 12.21 2.35
CA ALA A 51 6.62 11.17 2.39
C ALA A 51 5.35 11.61 3.11
N THR A 52 4.25 10.90 2.85
CA THR A 52 2.96 11.20 3.47
C THR A 52 2.34 9.95 4.10
N ALA A 53 1.60 10.13 5.19
CA ALA A 53 0.80 9.08 5.81
C ALA A 53 -0.59 9.62 6.19
N SER A 54 -1.63 8.88 5.80
CA SER A 54 -3.01 9.22 6.17
C SER A 54 -3.27 8.93 7.65
N MET A 55 -4.03 9.80 8.32
CA MET A 55 -4.38 9.71 9.75
C MET A 55 -5.81 9.23 9.94
N GLY A 56 -6.60 8.88 9.22
CA GLY A 56 -8.02 8.64 9.42
C GLY A 56 -8.38 7.57 10.44
N SER A 57 -9.58 7.64 11.01
CA SER A 57 -10.08 6.71 12.01
C SER A 57 -10.35 5.31 11.45
N ARG A 58 -10.36 4.33 12.35
CA ARG A 58 -10.84 2.97 12.06
C ARG A 58 -12.31 3.00 11.71
N GLY A 59 -12.63 2.49 10.55
CA GLY A 59 -13.96 1.99 10.25
C GLY A 59 -14.93 3.03 9.80
N SER A 60 -14.89 3.28 8.59
CA SER A 60 -16.03 3.06 7.77
C SER A 60 -15.53 2.54 6.43
N SER A 61 -15.35 1.23 6.35
CA SER A 61 -15.90 0.60 5.19
C SER A 61 -17.39 0.77 5.41
N SER A 62 -17.90 1.70 4.88
CA SER A 62 -19.26 1.80 4.45
C SER A 62 -19.44 3.20 4.03
N CYS A 63 -19.91 3.27 2.92
CA CYS A 63 -20.95 4.16 2.58
C CYS A 63 -21.92 4.27 3.76
N ALA A 64 -21.60 5.03 4.77
CA ALA A 64 -22.57 5.71 5.61
C ALA A 64 -23.18 6.84 4.78
N VAL A 65 -23.28 6.61 3.47
CA VAL A 65 -24.14 7.37 2.60
C VAL A 65 -25.50 6.76 2.77
N LEU A 66 -26.34 7.50 3.45
CA LEU A 66 -27.78 7.33 3.48
C LEU A 66 -28.37 6.26 4.43
N SER A 67 -27.82 5.97 5.57
CA SER A 67 -28.69 5.92 6.72
C SER A 67 -28.72 7.33 7.31
N ALA A 68 -29.57 8.17 6.77
CA ALA A 68 -30.06 9.35 7.45
C ALA A 68 -30.94 8.88 8.62
N SER A 69 -30.35 8.18 9.57
CA SER A 69 -30.86 8.03 10.90
C SER A 69 -29.96 8.83 11.81
N GLU A 70 -30.30 10.11 11.88
CA GLU A 70 -30.40 10.86 13.12
C GLU A 70 -29.50 10.34 14.24
N GLU A 71 -28.31 10.92 14.36
CA GLU A 71 -27.85 11.43 15.63
C GLU A 71 -26.69 12.39 15.39
N THR A 72 -27.01 13.54 14.81
CA THR A 72 -26.20 14.74 15.01
C THR A 72 -26.42 15.14 16.46
N VAL A 73 -25.85 14.40 17.38
CA VAL A 73 -25.81 14.81 18.77
C VAL A 73 -24.80 15.95 18.84
N CYS A 74 -25.33 17.14 18.92
CA CYS A 74 -24.58 18.34 19.28
C CYS A 74 -23.75 18.01 20.53
N GLY A 75 -22.40 17.97 20.39
CA GLY A 75 -21.49 17.73 21.52
C GLY A 75 -20.58 16.50 21.40
N LYS A 76 -20.71 15.62 20.40
CA LYS A 76 -19.71 14.58 20.12
C LYS A 76 -18.68 15.11 19.15
N GLU A 77 -17.42 15.05 19.52
CA GLU A 77 -16.28 15.30 18.65
C GLU A 77 -16.47 14.62 17.32
N THR A 78 -16.41 15.38 16.23
CA THR A 78 -16.53 14.82 14.87
C THR A 78 -15.33 13.94 14.58
N GLU A 79 -15.50 12.90 13.75
CA GLU A 79 -14.40 12.04 13.31
C GLU A 79 -13.24 12.88 12.72
N TRP A 80 -13.57 13.92 11.97
CA TRP A 80 -12.59 14.86 11.42
C TRP A 80 -11.79 15.57 12.51
N GLY A 81 -12.44 16.04 13.59
CA GLY A 81 -11.77 16.69 14.72
C GLY A 81 -10.79 15.77 15.44
N LYS A 82 -11.15 14.50 15.65
CA LYS A 82 -10.22 13.49 16.21
C LYS A 82 -9.02 13.24 15.33
N CYS A 83 -9.23 13.12 14.01
CA CYS A 83 -8.13 12.97 13.07
C CYS A 83 -7.19 14.18 13.08
N MET A 84 -7.74 15.38 13.25
CA MET A 84 -6.96 16.62 13.34
C MET A 84 -6.10 16.65 14.60
N GLU A 85 -6.66 16.35 15.77
CA GLU A 85 -5.89 16.25 17.01
C GLU A 85 -4.78 15.20 16.96
N GLU A 86 -5.06 14.05 16.32
CA GLU A 86 -4.05 13.00 16.14
C GLU A 86 -2.94 13.46 15.19
N ALA A 87 -3.30 14.16 14.10
CA ALA A 87 -2.33 14.72 13.14
C ALA A 87 -1.45 15.79 13.78
N GLU A 88 -2.02 16.67 14.61
CA GLU A 88 -1.29 17.67 15.39
C GLU A 88 -0.30 17.01 16.34
N ARG A 89 -0.74 16.03 17.13
CA ARG A 89 0.15 15.31 18.05
C ARG A 89 1.30 14.61 17.35
N VAL A 90 1.05 13.98 16.21
CA VAL A 90 2.09 13.31 15.41
C VAL A 90 3.05 14.34 14.82
N SER A 91 2.54 15.42 14.25
CA SER A 91 3.36 16.48 13.67
C SER A 91 4.25 17.15 14.73
N ASP A 92 3.69 17.49 15.90
CA ASP A 92 4.43 18.09 17.00
C ASP A 92 5.52 17.14 17.53
N TYR A 93 5.20 15.85 17.65
CA TYR A 93 6.16 14.86 18.06
C TYR A 93 7.31 14.72 17.04
N ILE A 94 7.01 14.69 15.74
CA ILE A 94 8.03 14.61 14.69
C ILE A 94 8.92 15.86 14.72
N ASN A 95 8.32 17.06 14.82
CA ASN A 95 9.03 18.33 14.82
C ASN A 95 9.84 18.60 16.10
N SER A 96 9.63 17.83 17.17
CA SER A 96 10.34 17.98 18.43
C SER A 96 11.18 16.74 18.77
N THR A 97 10.58 15.78 19.44
CA THR A 97 11.29 14.63 20.03
C THR A 97 11.95 13.74 18.98
N ALA A 98 11.28 13.46 17.84
CA ALA A 98 11.85 12.61 16.82
C ALA A 98 12.96 13.34 16.05
N ALA A 99 12.79 14.62 15.75
CA ALA A 99 13.83 15.44 15.11
C ALA A 99 15.09 15.50 15.96
N GLU A 100 14.99 15.82 17.27
CA GLU A 100 16.13 15.85 18.18
C GLU A 100 16.88 14.51 18.23
N ALA A 101 16.17 13.40 18.22
CA ALA A 101 16.74 12.07 18.28
C ALA A 101 17.41 11.62 16.96
N LEU A 102 16.92 12.12 15.82
CA LEU A 102 17.39 11.72 14.49
C LEU A 102 18.48 12.62 13.93
N ILE A 103 18.51 13.91 14.27
CA ILE A 103 19.56 14.83 13.82
C ILE A 103 20.94 14.27 14.17
N GLY A 104 21.85 14.23 13.19
CA GLY A 104 23.18 13.66 13.32
C GLY A 104 23.27 12.13 13.13
N LYS A 105 22.14 11.41 13.06
CA LYS A 105 22.15 9.97 12.76
C LYS A 105 22.39 9.73 11.27
N ASN A 106 22.99 8.59 10.97
CA ASN A 106 23.24 8.19 9.59
C ASN A 106 21.94 7.75 8.91
N VAL A 107 21.52 8.44 7.87
CA VAL A 107 20.27 8.15 7.14
C VAL A 107 20.28 6.79 6.43
N PHE A 108 21.47 6.22 6.17
CA PHE A 108 21.59 4.88 5.59
C PHE A 108 21.30 3.75 6.58
N ASP A 109 21.29 4.02 7.86
CA ASP A 109 20.96 3.06 8.92
C ASP A 109 19.45 3.10 9.22
N GLN A 110 18.66 2.54 8.29
CA GLN A 110 17.19 2.52 8.40
C GLN A 110 16.72 1.80 9.68
N GLU A 111 17.40 0.74 10.09
CA GLU A 111 17.04 0.01 11.32
C GLU A 111 17.18 0.88 12.57
N THR A 112 18.26 1.67 12.65
CA THR A 112 18.43 2.63 13.75
C THR A 112 17.40 3.75 13.69
N VAL A 113 17.11 4.29 12.51
CA VAL A 113 16.05 5.30 12.32
C VAL A 113 14.71 4.75 12.79
N ASP A 114 14.31 3.58 12.31
CA ASP A 114 13.03 2.95 12.63
C ASP A 114 12.93 2.54 14.11
N ARG A 115 14.04 2.12 14.72
CA ARG A 115 14.10 1.85 16.16
C ARG A 115 13.89 3.12 16.98
N ILE A 116 14.48 4.24 16.60
CA ILE A 116 14.26 5.54 17.28
C ILE A 116 12.79 5.92 17.17
N ILE A 117 12.19 5.81 15.97
CA ILE A 117 10.76 6.10 15.74
C ILE A 117 9.90 5.20 16.62
N SER A 118 10.18 3.90 16.68
CA SER A 118 9.40 2.94 17.45
C SER A 118 9.50 3.16 18.97
N MET A 119 10.70 3.39 19.49
CA MET A 119 10.92 3.57 20.94
C MET A 119 10.35 4.88 21.45
N SER A 120 10.56 5.96 20.73
CA SER A 120 10.09 7.27 21.15
C SER A 120 8.62 7.51 20.77
N GLY A 121 8.10 6.84 19.76
CA GLY A 121 6.70 6.91 19.32
C GLY A 121 5.68 6.26 20.28
N GLU A 122 6.13 5.47 21.26
CA GLU A 122 5.22 4.80 22.20
C GLU A 122 4.35 5.79 23.01
N ARG A 123 4.90 6.96 23.32
CA ARG A 123 4.17 8.03 24.01
C ARG A 123 3.08 8.66 23.14
N VAL A 124 3.28 8.71 21.84
CA VAL A 124 2.27 9.22 20.88
C VAL A 124 1.18 8.19 20.69
N ARG A 125 1.54 6.90 20.66
CA ARG A 125 0.60 5.77 20.48
C ARG A 125 -0.45 5.66 21.57
N THR A 126 -0.12 5.98 22.82
CA THR A 126 -1.05 5.87 23.96
C THR A 126 -2.29 6.77 23.86
N GLY A 127 -2.32 7.70 22.93
CA GLY A 127 -3.46 8.62 22.70
C GLY A 127 -4.14 8.43 21.33
N ILE A 128 -3.60 7.60 20.43
CA ILE A 128 -4.12 7.43 19.08
C ILE A 128 -5.11 6.26 19.05
N GLN A 129 -6.39 6.57 18.80
CA GLN A 129 -7.47 5.58 18.69
C GLN A 129 -7.67 5.08 17.26
N SER A 130 -7.19 5.80 16.26
CA SER A 130 -7.48 5.55 14.85
C SER A 130 -6.77 4.33 14.25
N GLY A 131 -5.71 3.83 14.87
CA GLY A 131 -4.91 2.72 14.35
C GLY A 131 -4.14 3.03 13.05
N CYS A 132 -4.19 4.25 12.53
CA CYS A 132 -3.28 4.78 11.54
C CYS A 132 -2.20 5.59 12.23
N ARG A 133 -0.97 5.31 11.84
CA ARG A 133 0.19 5.82 12.55
C ARG A 133 0.99 6.69 11.60
N GLY A 134 0.84 8.00 11.71
CA GLY A 134 1.52 8.99 10.86
C GLY A 134 3.05 8.92 10.89
N LEU A 135 3.61 8.16 11.83
CA LEU A 135 5.06 7.96 11.97
C LEU A 135 5.70 7.26 10.77
N LEU A 136 4.93 6.47 10.01
CA LEU A 136 5.40 5.86 8.78
C LEU A 136 5.93 6.89 7.77
N ALA A 137 5.36 8.11 7.75
CA ALA A 137 5.85 9.18 6.90
C ALA A 137 7.31 9.53 7.19
N LEU A 138 7.72 9.55 8.46
CA LEU A 138 9.10 9.82 8.86
C LEU A 138 10.06 8.71 8.45
N SER A 139 9.68 7.43 8.68
CA SER A 139 10.47 6.27 8.25
C SER A 139 10.67 6.24 6.74
N LEU A 140 9.60 6.48 5.99
CA LEU A 140 9.62 6.50 4.53
C LEU A 140 10.41 7.69 3.96
N ALA A 141 10.28 8.89 4.55
CA ALA A 141 11.05 10.06 4.15
C ALA A 141 12.56 9.83 4.33
N SER A 142 12.96 9.17 5.43
CA SER A 142 14.34 8.78 5.70
C SER A 142 14.87 7.79 4.66
N ALA A 143 14.10 6.76 4.31
CA ALA A 143 14.47 5.81 3.24
C ALA A 143 14.60 6.50 1.88
N ARG A 144 13.72 7.44 1.57
CA ARG A 144 13.75 8.18 0.30
C ARG A 144 14.98 9.06 0.15
N VAL A 145 15.35 9.81 1.19
CA VAL A 145 16.56 10.62 1.11
C VAL A 145 17.80 9.73 0.97
N ALA A 146 17.84 8.58 1.65
CA ALA A 146 18.92 7.61 1.51
C ALA A 146 19.01 7.02 0.08
N ALA A 147 17.86 6.66 -0.50
CA ALA A 147 17.77 6.19 -1.88
C ALA A 147 18.24 7.26 -2.89
N GLN A 148 17.80 8.51 -2.71
CA GLN A 148 18.19 9.65 -3.57
C GLN A 148 19.70 9.93 -3.48
N VAL A 149 20.27 9.97 -2.28
CA VAL A 149 21.73 10.15 -2.09
C VAL A 149 22.52 9.01 -2.72
N SER A 150 21.96 7.79 -2.71
CA SER A 150 22.57 6.62 -3.36
C SER A 150 22.36 6.61 -4.88
N ALA A 151 21.54 7.50 -5.41
CA ALA A 151 21.13 7.54 -6.82
C ALA A 151 20.51 6.20 -7.31
N ILE A 152 19.75 5.54 -6.46
CA ILE A 152 19.03 4.30 -6.78
C ILE A 152 17.54 4.44 -6.48
N PRO A 153 16.66 3.76 -7.24
CA PRO A 153 15.23 3.77 -6.99
C PRO A 153 14.88 3.20 -5.61
N LEU A 154 13.79 3.69 -5.00
CA LEU A 154 13.38 3.29 -3.65
C LEU A 154 13.21 1.77 -3.52
N PHE A 155 12.56 1.11 -4.48
CA PHE A 155 12.37 -0.35 -4.43
C PHE A 155 13.70 -1.12 -4.42
N ARG A 156 14.75 -0.62 -5.11
CA ARG A 156 16.09 -1.23 -5.06
C ARG A 156 16.83 -0.90 -3.79
N TYR A 157 16.63 0.29 -3.23
CA TYR A 157 17.20 0.65 -1.94
C TYR A 157 16.68 -0.27 -0.83
N LEU A 158 15.37 -0.55 -0.81
CA LEU A 158 14.72 -1.39 0.18
C LEU A 158 14.96 -2.89 -0.05
N GLY A 159 14.85 -3.36 -1.29
CA GLY A 159 14.86 -4.80 -1.62
C GLY A 159 16.19 -5.34 -2.15
N GLY A 160 17.14 -4.45 -2.48
CA GLY A 160 18.44 -4.81 -3.03
C GLY A 160 18.44 -5.02 -4.54
N ILE A 161 19.62 -5.32 -5.08
CA ILE A 161 19.87 -5.40 -6.53
C ILE A 161 19.16 -6.59 -7.20
N LYS A 162 18.88 -7.65 -6.45
CA LYS A 162 18.34 -8.91 -6.99
C LYS A 162 16.82 -8.92 -7.18
N VAL A 163 16.14 -7.89 -6.74
CA VAL A 163 14.67 -7.80 -6.84
C VAL A 163 14.24 -7.76 -8.30
N LYS A 164 13.39 -8.72 -8.70
CA LYS A 164 12.88 -8.88 -10.06
C LYS A 164 11.41 -9.30 -10.15
N LYS A 165 10.79 -9.64 -9.01
CA LYS A 165 9.43 -10.13 -9.00
C LYS A 165 8.44 -8.98 -8.95
N MET A 166 7.57 -8.89 -9.95
CA MET A 166 6.42 -7.99 -9.92
C MET A 166 5.23 -8.63 -9.20
N PRO A 167 4.54 -7.90 -8.31
CA PRO A 167 3.35 -8.39 -7.65
C PRO A 167 2.18 -8.53 -8.63
N LEU A 168 1.28 -9.48 -8.38
CA LEU A 168 0.03 -9.59 -9.12
C LEU A 168 -0.94 -8.50 -8.67
N PRO A 169 -1.53 -7.69 -9.58
CA PRO A 169 -2.49 -6.67 -9.18
C PRO A 169 -3.83 -7.31 -8.76
N LEU A 170 -4.31 -6.95 -7.58
CA LEU A 170 -5.67 -7.19 -7.14
C LEU A 170 -6.47 -5.90 -7.37
N VAL A 171 -7.39 -5.91 -8.31
CA VAL A 171 -8.11 -4.71 -8.75
C VAL A 171 -9.53 -4.74 -8.26
N THR A 172 -9.97 -3.71 -7.54
CA THR A 172 -11.36 -3.62 -7.10
C THR A 172 -12.28 -3.39 -8.30
N LEU A 173 -13.26 -4.25 -8.48
CA LEU A 173 -14.29 -4.08 -9.50
C LEU A 173 -15.59 -3.55 -8.89
N ILE A 174 -16.06 -4.21 -7.83
CA ILE A 174 -17.21 -3.78 -7.04
C ILE A 174 -16.71 -3.45 -5.64
N ASP A 175 -17.02 -2.27 -5.17
CA ASP A 175 -16.60 -1.81 -3.84
C ASP A 175 -17.61 -2.15 -2.77
N GLU A 176 -18.89 -2.01 -3.11
CA GLU A 176 -19.99 -2.31 -2.21
C GLU A 176 -21.16 -2.97 -2.92
N CYS A 177 -21.68 -3.98 -2.26
CA CYS A 177 -22.94 -4.64 -2.53
C CYS A 177 -23.60 -4.91 -1.17
N PRO A 178 -24.88 -4.63 -0.96
CA PRO A 178 -25.51 -4.66 0.37
C PRO A 178 -25.34 -5.97 1.14
N GLU A 179 -25.23 -7.11 0.45
CA GLU A 179 -25.11 -8.42 1.08
C GLU A 179 -23.84 -9.19 0.69
N CYS A 180 -23.07 -8.72 -0.30
CA CYS A 180 -21.97 -9.48 -0.88
C CYS A 180 -20.59 -8.85 -0.71
N GLY A 181 -20.47 -7.73 -0.02
CA GLY A 181 -19.17 -7.10 0.21
C GLY A 181 -18.46 -6.61 -1.07
N ARG A 182 -17.14 -6.68 -1.05
CA ARG A 182 -16.26 -6.19 -2.11
C ARG A 182 -15.82 -7.32 -3.03
N TRP A 183 -15.70 -7.02 -4.32
CA TRP A 183 -15.22 -7.97 -5.32
C TRP A 183 -13.99 -7.45 -6.03
N LEU A 184 -12.97 -8.29 -6.08
CA LEU A 184 -11.69 -8.03 -6.73
C LEU A 184 -11.54 -8.85 -8.00
N LEU A 185 -10.80 -8.31 -8.95
CA LEU A 185 -10.25 -9.00 -10.10
C LEU A 185 -8.81 -9.40 -9.79
N ALA A 186 -8.48 -10.65 -10.05
CA ALA A 186 -7.11 -11.17 -9.97
C ALA A 186 -6.76 -11.81 -11.32
N PRO A 187 -5.81 -11.27 -12.10
CA PRO A 187 -5.32 -11.91 -13.31
C PRO A 187 -4.83 -13.33 -13.02
N ILE A 188 -5.06 -14.27 -13.93
CA ILE A 188 -4.54 -15.63 -13.83
C ILE A 188 -3.21 -15.69 -14.57
N ARG A 189 -2.20 -16.26 -13.91
CA ARG A 189 -0.94 -16.60 -14.56
C ARG A 189 -1.08 -17.97 -15.19
N GLU A 190 -0.75 -18.13 -16.47
CA GLU A 190 -0.63 -19.44 -17.06
C GLU A 190 0.45 -20.24 -16.32
N GLN A 191 0.07 -21.41 -15.82
CA GLN A 191 1.04 -22.34 -15.25
C GLN A 191 1.85 -22.94 -16.39
N ALA A 192 3.17 -22.92 -16.30
CA ALA A 192 4.00 -23.76 -17.15
C ALA A 192 3.64 -25.23 -16.86
N ASP A 193 3.35 -25.99 -17.90
CA ASP A 193 2.98 -27.40 -17.82
C ASP A 193 3.89 -28.16 -16.85
N GLY A 194 3.36 -28.65 -15.75
CA GLY A 194 4.04 -29.59 -14.87
C GLY A 194 4.02 -29.34 -13.37
N GLU A 195 3.42 -28.25 -12.85
CA GLU A 195 3.41 -27.95 -11.41
C GLU A 195 2.05 -28.16 -10.75
N GLN A 196 2.08 -28.79 -9.57
CA GLN A 196 0.89 -29.23 -8.82
C GLN A 196 -0.03 -28.08 -8.41
N GLN A 197 -1.33 -28.31 -8.51
CA GLN A 197 -2.39 -27.44 -8.02
C GLN A 197 -2.15 -27.01 -6.56
N GLY A 198 -1.99 -25.71 -6.32
CA GLY A 198 -2.02 -25.16 -4.96
C GLY A 198 -1.01 -24.06 -4.63
N THR A 199 -0.02 -23.81 -5.44
CA THR A 199 0.95 -22.74 -5.22
C THR A 199 0.93 -21.75 -6.38
N VAL A 200 0.70 -20.48 -6.10
CA VAL A 200 0.99 -19.40 -7.04
C VAL A 200 2.51 -19.33 -7.14
N GLN A 201 3.08 -20.19 -7.96
CA GLN A 201 4.51 -20.15 -8.21
C GLN A 201 4.83 -19.12 -9.27
N SER A 202 6.00 -18.52 -9.17
CA SER A 202 6.54 -17.54 -10.10
C SER A 202 6.85 -18.20 -11.45
N GLY A 203 5.80 -18.53 -12.22
CA GLY A 203 5.92 -18.97 -13.59
C GLY A 203 6.32 -17.83 -14.51
N LYS A 204 6.99 -18.13 -15.61
CA LYS A 204 7.30 -17.17 -16.67
C LYS A 204 6.02 -16.42 -17.05
N TYR A 205 6.02 -15.11 -16.83
CA TYR A 205 4.96 -14.22 -17.30
C TYR A 205 4.89 -14.31 -18.82
N THR A 206 3.78 -14.79 -19.35
CA THR A 206 3.45 -14.62 -20.77
C THR A 206 2.87 -13.23 -21.02
N ASP A 207 2.22 -12.66 -20.00
CA ASP A 207 1.68 -11.30 -20.06
C ASP A 207 2.28 -10.47 -18.91
N GLY A 208 2.93 -9.36 -19.24
CA GLY A 208 3.53 -8.43 -18.26
C GLY A 208 2.49 -7.82 -17.32
N LEU A 209 2.95 -7.14 -16.28
CA LEU A 209 2.08 -6.39 -15.37
C LEU A 209 1.19 -5.40 -16.13
N ARG A 210 1.73 -4.73 -17.15
CA ARG A 210 1.02 -3.80 -18.04
C ARG A 210 -0.22 -4.43 -18.65
N ASP A 211 -0.11 -5.62 -19.22
CA ASP A 211 -1.22 -6.29 -19.89
C ASP A 211 -2.30 -6.71 -18.88
N ASN A 212 -1.88 -7.17 -17.71
CA ASN A 212 -2.77 -7.49 -16.61
C ASN A 212 -3.57 -6.26 -16.12
N LEU A 213 -2.90 -5.12 -15.95
CA LEU A 213 -3.57 -3.87 -15.56
C LEU A 213 -4.53 -3.37 -16.64
N TYR A 214 -4.14 -3.45 -17.92
CA TYR A 214 -4.99 -3.05 -19.04
C TYR A 214 -6.21 -3.95 -19.18
N MET A 215 -6.05 -5.26 -18.98
CA MET A 215 -7.17 -6.19 -18.93
C MET A 215 -8.16 -5.81 -17.82
N CYS A 216 -7.67 -5.62 -16.59
CA CYS A 216 -8.50 -5.22 -15.46
C CYS A 216 -9.21 -3.87 -15.70
N ALA A 217 -8.51 -2.89 -16.29
CA ALA A 217 -9.11 -1.60 -16.64
C ALA A 217 -10.22 -1.74 -17.70
N LYS A 218 -10.01 -2.56 -18.74
CA LYS A 218 -11.06 -2.85 -19.74
C LYS A 218 -12.30 -3.49 -19.11
N ILE A 219 -12.09 -4.45 -18.19
CA ILE A 219 -13.19 -5.11 -17.46
C ILE A 219 -13.91 -4.09 -16.58
N TYR A 220 -13.18 -3.21 -15.88
CA TYR A 220 -13.75 -2.15 -15.05
C TYR A 220 -14.65 -1.21 -15.88
N HIS A 221 -14.19 -0.76 -17.04
CA HIS A 221 -14.99 0.10 -17.93
C HIS A 221 -16.19 -0.63 -18.53
N ALA A 222 -16.05 -1.91 -18.88
CA ALA A 222 -17.16 -2.73 -19.36
C ALA A 222 -18.25 -2.91 -18.30
N ALA A 223 -17.86 -3.10 -17.04
CA ALA A 223 -18.75 -3.15 -15.89
C ALA A 223 -19.53 -1.84 -15.74
N GLY A 224 -18.84 -0.69 -15.74
CA GLY A 224 -19.50 0.62 -15.64
C GLY A 224 -20.49 0.91 -16.77
N LYS A 225 -20.16 0.50 -18.00
CA LYS A 225 -21.09 0.60 -19.14
C LYS A 225 -22.34 -0.24 -18.88
N MET A 226 -22.18 -1.50 -18.49
CA MET A 226 -23.28 -2.42 -18.25
C MET A 226 -24.17 -2.00 -17.07
N ILE A 227 -23.60 -1.47 -16.00
CA ILE A 227 -24.34 -0.93 -14.85
C ILE A 227 -25.26 0.21 -15.31
N ARG A 228 -24.74 1.14 -16.13
CA ARG A 228 -25.52 2.25 -16.71
C ARG A 228 -26.64 1.76 -17.62
N GLU A 229 -26.35 0.80 -18.50
CA GLU A 229 -27.34 0.23 -19.44
C GLU A 229 -28.51 -0.47 -18.74
N ARG A 230 -28.26 -0.97 -17.52
CA ARG A 230 -29.31 -1.55 -16.66
C ARG A 230 -30.10 -0.50 -15.86
N GLY A 231 -29.78 0.77 -16.02
CA GLY A 231 -30.47 1.87 -15.33
C GLY A 231 -30.04 2.03 -13.85
N PHE A 232 -28.93 1.39 -13.43
CA PHE A 232 -28.40 1.58 -12.08
C PHE A 232 -27.58 2.86 -11.99
N TYR A 233 -27.58 3.46 -10.79
CA TYR A 233 -26.68 4.57 -10.48
C TYR A 233 -25.23 4.10 -10.53
N THR A 234 -24.35 4.89 -11.18
CA THR A 234 -22.93 4.60 -11.34
C THR A 234 -22.08 5.35 -10.32
N GLY A 235 -22.35 5.14 -9.04
CA GLY A 235 -21.48 5.59 -7.96
C GLY A 235 -20.23 4.71 -7.84
N ILE A 236 -19.17 5.29 -7.30
CA ILE A 236 -17.95 4.56 -6.93
C ILE A 236 -17.73 4.65 -5.43
N GLY A 237 -17.28 3.55 -4.84
CA GLY A 237 -16.95 3.48 -3.42
C GLY A 237 -15.57 4.04 -3.07
N ASP A 238 -15.14 3.81 -1.84
CA ASP A 238 -13.90 4.37 -1.28
C ASP A 238 -12.64 3.89 -2.01
N SER A 239 -12.59 2.63 -2.44
CA SER A 239 -11.48 2.12 -3.24
C SER A 239 -11.68 2.31 -4.75
N GLY A 240 -12.69 3.08 -5.18
CA GLY A 240 -12.95 3.41 -6.58
C GLY A 240 -13.74 2.34 -7.35
N GLY A 241 -14.09 1.20 -6.75
CA GLY A 241 -14.94 0.18 -7.35
C GLY A 241 -16.39 0.65 -7.50
N TRP A 242 -17.15 -0.01 -8.37
CA TRP A 242 -18.55 0.32 -8.59
C TRP A 242 -19.42 -0.06 -7.38
N ILE A 243 -20.38 0.78 -7.03
CA ILE A 243 -21.42 0.48 -6.05
C ILE A 243 -22.59 -0.18 -6.79
N LEU A 244 -22.97 -1.38 -6.35
CA LEU A 244 -24.12 -2.10 -6.92
C LEU A 244 -25.26 -2.12 -5.89
N PRO A 245 -26.44 -1.53 -6.22
CA PRO A 245 -27.63 -1.58 -5.38
C PRO A 245 -28.36 -2.93 -5.54
N VAL A 246 -27.60 -4.04 -5.55
CA VAL A 246 -28.12 -5.40 -5.76
C VAL A 246 -27.86 -6.19 -4.51
N ALA A 247 -28.93 -6.63 -3.83
CA ALA A 247 -28.83 -7.41 -2.60
C ALA A 247 -28.43 -8.89 -2.82
N GLU A 248 -28.69 -9.42 -4.05
CA GLU A 248 -28.51 -10.84 -4.31
C GLU A 248 -27.09 -11.14 -4.83
N ARG A 249 -26.34 -11.94 -4.12
CA ARG A 249 -24.98 -12.39 -4.48
C ARG A 249 -24.93 -13.00 -5.90
N GLU A 250 -25.89 -13.80 -6.26
CA GLU A 250 -25.95 -14.42 -7.59
C GLU A 250 -26.08 -13.41 -8.74
N LYS A 251 -26.86 -12.34 -8.53
CA LYS A 251 -26.96 -11.27 -9.51
C LYS A 251 -25.64 -10.50 -9.65
N THR A 252 -24.94 -10.28 -8.54
CA THR A 252 -23.60 -9.65 -8.55
C THR A 252 -22.64 -10.52 -9.33
N VAL A 253 -22.57 -11.83 -9.07
CA VAL A 253 -21.69 -12.75 -9.81
C VAL A 253 -22.00 -12.73 -11.30
N ARG A 254 -23.27 -12.74 -11.70
CA ARG A 254 -23.66 -12.63 -13.13
C ARG A 254 -23.22 -11.32 -13.77
N ILE A 255 -23.28 -10.21 -13.01
CA ILE A 255 -22.79 -8.91 -13.48
C ILE A 255 -21.28 -8.96 -13.69
N LEU A 256 -20.54 -9.53 -12.75
CA LEU A 256 -19.08 -9.70 -12.84
C LEU A 256 -18.69 -10.52 -14.07
N GLU A 257 -19.24 -11.73 -14.20
CA GLU A 257 -18.95 -12.61 -15.34
C GLU A 257 -19.31 -11.98 -16.69
N GLN A 258 -20.45 -11.28 -16.74
CA GLN A 258 -20.85 -10.60 -17.96
C GLN A 258 -19.92 -9.42 -18.30
N SER A 259 -19.43 -8.71 -17.27
CA SER A 259 -18.45 -7.63 -17.45
C SER A 259 -17.14 -8.14 -18.03
N VAL A 260 -16.66 -9.28 -17.52
CA VAL A 260 -15.45 -9.96 -18.03
C VAL A 260 -15.65 -10.37 -19.50
N ARG A 261 -16.79 -11.01 -19.82
CA ARG A 261 -17.12 -11.41 -21.21
C ARG A 261 -17.23 -10.22 -22.15
N ASN A 262 -17.90 -9.13 -21.72
CA ASN A 262 -18.06 -7.92 -22.52
C ASN A 262 -16.73 -7.22 -22.81
N ALA A 263 -15.73 -7.41 -21.95
CA ALA A 263 -14.37 -6.92 -22.17
C ALA A 263 -13.53 -7.82 -23.09
N GLY A 264 -14.06 -8.99 -23.49
CA GLY A 264 -13.38 -9.97 -24.35
C GLY A 264 -12.56 -11.02 -23.62
N TYR A 265 -12.76 -11.19 -22.31
CA TYR A 265 -12.02 -12.13 -21.45
C TYR A 265 -12.94 -13.19 -20.86
N GLN A 266 -12.33 -14.21 -20.22
CA GLN A 266 -13.03 -15.35 -19.60
C GLN A 266 -12.67 -15.48 -18.12
N THR A 267 -13.69 -15.53 -17.27
CA THR A 267 -13.50 -15.87 -15.85
C THR A 267 -13.01 -17.31 -15.71
N GLY A 268 -12.03 -17.53 -14.85
CA GLY A 268 -11.40 -18.83 -14.63
C GLY A 268 -10.30 -19.21 -15.62
N ARG A 269 -10.14 -18.45 -16.71
CA ARG A 269 -9.06 -18.60 -17.67
C ARG A 269 -8.10 -17.40 -17.66
N ASP A 270 -8.62 -16.20 -17.89
CA ASP A 270 -7.82 -14.97 -18.00
C ASP A 270 -7.78 -14.21 -16.66
N VAL A 271 -8.90 -14.25 -15.92
CA VAL A 271 -9.07 -13.54 -14.66
C VAL A 271 -9.94 -14.34 -13.70
N MET A 272 -9.61 -14.27 -12.40
CA MET A 272 -10.46 -14.74 -11.32
C MET A 272 -11.16 -13.56 -10.66
N THR A 273 -12.32 -13.83 -10.06
CA THR A 273 -13.04 -12.89 -9.21
C THR A 273 -12.99 -13.37 -7.77
N ALA A 274 -12.55 -12.51 -6.88
CA ALA A 274 -12.43 -12.80 -5.47
C ALA A 274 -13.43 -11.94 -4.68
N GLU A 275 -14.22 -12.58 -3.82
CA GLU A 275 -15.08 -11.89 -2.87
C GLU A 275 -14.32 -11.64 -1.57
N VAL A 276 -14.26 -10.39 -1.16
CA VAL A 276 -13.79 -10.02 0.17
C VAL A 276 -15.03 -9.89 1.04
N SER A 277 -15.42 -11.00 1.67
CA SER A 277 -16.58 -11.03 2.56
C SER A 277 -16.16 -10.74 3.98
N GLY A 278 -16.96 -9.92 4.64
CA GLY A 278 -17.10 -9.91 6.07
C GLY A 278 -16.56 -8.71 6.80
N GLN A 279 -17.32 -8.35 7.81
CA GLN A 279 -17.04 -7.44 8.92
C GLN A 279 -15.79 -7.81 9.76
N LYS A 280 -14.96 -8.77 9.31
CA LYS A 280 -13.69 -9.01 9.96
C LYS A 280 -12.76 -7.87 9.58
N GLN A 281 -12.49 -7.06 10.57
CA GLN A 281 -11.57 -5.93 10.49
C GLN A 281 -10.27 -6.32 9.80
N TRP A 282 -9.88 -5.55 8.80
CA TRP A 282 -8.56 -5.61 8.20
C TRP A 282 -7.51 -5.65 9.33
N GLY A 283 -6.70 -6.71 9.38
CA GLY A 283 -5.63 -6.88 10.37
C GLY A 283 -5.91 -7.83 11.54
N GLN A 284 -7.08 -8.47 11.60
CA GLN A 284 -7.28 -9.69 12.36
C GLN A 284 -7.58 -10.80 11.35
N GLU A 285 -6.58 -11.59 10.98
CA GLU A 285 -6.68 -12.79 10.13
C GLU A 285 -7.72 -12.69 9.00
N SER A 286 -7.65 -11.60 8.22
CA SER A 286 -8.53 -11.41 7.06
C SER A 286 -7.96 -12.22 5.92
N GLY A 287 -8.13 -13.53 5.99
CA GLY A 287 -7.91 -14.37 4.82
C GLY A 287 -8.91 -14.00 3.73
N ILE A 288 -8.45 -13.73 2.53
CA ILE A 288 -9.29 -13.81 1.33
C ILE A 288 -9.79 -15.25 1.31
N THR A 289 -11.10 -15.44 1.44
CA THR A 289 -11.69 -16.75 1.77
C THR A 289 -11.41 -17.79 0.69
N LYS A 290 -11.22 -19.04 1.11
CA LYS A 290 -10.96 -20.26 0.30
C LYS A 290 -11.92 -20.51 -0.87
N GLN A 291 -13.05 -19.80 -0.95
CA GLN A 291 -14.07 -20.00 -1.99
C GLN A 291 -13.78 -19.30 -3.32
N THR A 292 -12.72 -18.53 -3.41
CA THR A 292 -12.48 -17.63 -4.54
C THR A 292 -11.41 -18.10 -5.52
N GLY A 293 -10.78 -19.27 -5.29
CA GLY A 293 -9.69 -19.78 -6.13
C GLY A 293 -8.37 -19.02 -5.96
N LEU A 294 -8.31 -17.96 -5.15
CA LEU A 294 -7.07 -17.34 -4.74
C LEU A 294 -6.40 -18.19 -3.65
N PRO A 295 -5.06 -18.31 -3.66
CA PRO A 295 -4.34 -19.00 -2.60
C PRO A 295 -4.59 -18.31 -1.25
N ASN A 296 -4.27 -18.99 -0.15
CA ASN A 296 -4.30 -18.39 1.18
C ASN A 296 -3.49 -17.10 1.19
N THR A 297 -4.17 -15.97 1.19
CA THR A 297 -3.56 -14.64 1.06
C THR A 297 -3.80 -13.83 2.32
N VAL A 298 -2.75 -13.23 2.83
CA VAL A 298 -2.79 -12.26 3.95
C VAL A 298 -2.53 -10.88 3.39
N LEU A 299 -3.42 -9.94 3.67
CA LEU A 299 -3.23 -8.55 3.31
C LEU A 299 -2.45 -7.82 4.40
N ILE A 300 -1.35 -7.23 3.99
CA ILE A 300 -0.52 -6.35 4.80
C ILE A 300 -0.95 -4.92 4.53
N ASP A 301 -1.60 -4.32 5.51
CA ASP A 301 -2.12 -2.96 5.43
C ASP A 301 -1.05 -1.96 5.85
N VAL A 302 -0.51 -1.22 4.88
CA VAL A 302 0.57 -0.26 5.10
C VAL A 302 0.21 0.86 6.08
N CYS A 303 -1.08 1.18 6.24
CA CYS A 303 -1.52 2.21 7.19
C CYS A 303 -1.40 1.78 8.66
N ARG A 304 -1.12 0.50 8.94
CA ARG A 304 -1.08 -0.04 10.31
C ARG A 304 0.30 -0.14 10.91
N ALA A 305 1.33 0.15 10.16
CA ALA A 305 2.70 0.13 10.62
C ALA A 305 3.23 1.54 10.90
N ASP A 306 4.15 1.64 11.84
CA ASP A 306 4.86 2.88 12.15
C ASP A 306 6.11 3.05 11.31
N THR A 307 6.67 1.95 10.77
CA THR A 307 7.96 1.96 10.10
C THR A 307 8.01 1.01 8.90
N LEU A 308 8.94 1.27 7.99
CA LEU A 308 9.24 0.39 6.86
C LEU A 308 9.78 -0.96 7.30
N THR A 309 10.65 -0.98 8.33
CA THR A 309 11.20 -2.23 8.89
C THR A 309 10.07 -3.15 9.36
N GLU A 310 9.08 -2.62 10.08
CA GLU A 310 7.90 -3.38 10.51
C GLU A 310 7.12 -3.98 9.33
N LEU A 311 6.88 -3.19 8.28
CA LEU A 311 6.19 -3.66 7.07
C LEU A 311 6.95 -4.78 6.35
N MET A 312 8.26 -4.60 6.18
CA MET A 312 9.09 -5.60 5.52
C MET A 312 9.15 -6.91 6.31
N GLU A 313 9.20 -6.83 7.64
CA GLU A 313 9.16 -8.00 8.52
C GLU A 313 7.80 -8.71 8.45
N GLN A 314 6.69 -7.97 8.41
CA GLN A 314 5.35 -8.55 8.24
C GLN A 314 5.24 -9.33 6.92
N VAL A 315 5.72 -8.77 5.80
CA VAL A 315 5.73 -9.48 4.51
C VAL A 315 6.57 -10.77 4.60
N ARG A 316 7.77 -10.67 5.18
CA ARG A 316 8.66 -11.83 5.33
C ARG A 316 8.01 -12.92 6.18
N ARG A 317 7.42 -12.57 7.31
CA ARG A 317 6.76 -13.51 8.22
C ARG A 317 5.60 -14.23 7.54
N VAL A 318 4.71 -13.49 6.87
CA VAL A 318 3.57 -14.08 6.15
C VAL A 318 4.04 -15.12 5.14
N ARG A 319 5.11 -14.83 4.38
CA ARG A 319 5.66 -15.78 3.40
C ARG A 319 6.35 -16.97 4.05
N GLN A 320 7.04 -16.79 5.17
CA GLN A 320 7.66 -17.89 5.94
C GLN A 320 6.62 -18.87 6.50
N GLU A 321 5.43 -18.36 6.86
CA GLU A 321 4.30 -19.16 7.32
C GLU A 321 3.56 -19.88 6.16
N GLY A 322 4.01 -19.70 4.90
CA GLY A 322 3.46 -20.36 3.71
C GLY A 322 2.22 -19.69 3.13
N TYR A 323 1.94 -18.45 3.51
CA TYR A 323 0.86 -17.64 2.94
C TYR A 323 1.37 -16.76 1.79
N CYS A 324 0.47 -16.39 0.88
CA CYS A 324 0.71 -15.34 -0.08
C CYS A 324 0.58 -13.97 0.58
N ALA A 325 1.56 -13.11 0.39
CA ALA A 325 1.55 -11.76 0.91
C ALA A 325 0.97 -10.79 -0.12
N ALA A 326 -0.10 -10.08 0.24
CA ALA A 326 -0.65 -8.98 -0.53
C ALA A 326 -0.37 -7.67 0.21
N VAL A 327 0.32 -6.74 -0.43
CA VAL A 327 0.55 -5.40 0.10
C VAL A 327 -0.58 -4.48 -0.37
N GLY A 328 -1.12 -3.67 0.50
CA GLY A 328 -2.16 -2.72 0.14
C GLY A 328 -2.43 -1.71 1.24
N SER A 329 -3.33 -0.79 0.97
CA SER A 329 -3.75 0.23 1.92
C SER A 329 -5.26 0.17 2.14
N SER A 330 -5.69 0.08 3.40
CA SER A 330 -7.10 0.22 3.76
C SER A 330 -7.60 1.66 3.63
N ARG A 331 -6.70 2.60 3.37
CA ARG A 331 -6.99 4.03 3.23
C ARG A 331 -6.34 4.58 1.98
N PRO A 332 -6.99 5.51 1.29
CA PRO A 332 -6.38 6.17 0.16
C PRO A 332 -5.18 7.00 0.63
N MET A 333 -4.07 6.84 -0.04
CA MET A 333 -2.83 7.58 0.18
C MET A 333 -2.38 8.22 -1.12
N THR A 334 -1.98 9.48 -1.07
CA THR A 334 -1.40 10.16 -2.24
C THR A 334 -0.03 9.62 -2.62
N ASP A 335 0.63 8.97 -1.66
CA ASP A 335 1.97 8.43 -1.80
C ASP A 335 1.95 7.01 -2.41
N PRO A 336 2.61 6.76 -3.57
CA PRO A 336 2.59 5.47 -4.24
C PRO A 336 3.58 4.45 -3.66
N PHE A 337 4.19 4.69 -2.48
CA PHE A 337 5.28 3.85 -1.94
C PHE A 337 4.92 2.38 -1.76
N SER A 338 3.63 2.05 -1.66
CA SER A 338 3.18 0.65 -1.58
C SER A 338 3.59 -0.17 -2.81
N ALA A 339 3.76 0.48 -3.96
CA ALA A 339 4.32 -0.14 -5.17
C ALA A 339 5.79 -0.52 -4.96
N ASP A 340 6.60 0.45 -4.51
CA ASP A 340 8.02 0.22 -4.21
C ASP A 340 8.20 -0.85 -3.13
N LEU A 341 7.40 -0.81 -2.06
CA LEU A 341 7.43 -1.80 -0.97
C LEU A 341 7.07 -3.20 -1.47
N ALA A 342 5.97 -3.33 -2.24
CA ALA A 342 5.53 -4.62 -2.74
C ALA A 342 6.58 -5.28 -3.63
N VAL A 343 7.23 -4.50 -4.48
CA VAL A 343 8.34 -5.00 -5.32
C VAL A 343 9.58 -5.30 -4.47
N ALA A 344 9.99 -4.40 -3.59
CA ALA A 344 11.16 -4.58 -2.71
C ALA A 344 11.08 -5.85 -1.86
N CYS A 345 9.91 -6.17 -1.34
CA CYS A 345 9.68 -7.37 -0.54
C CYS A 345 9.31 -8.60 -1.36
N GLU A 346 9.28 -8.49 -2.70
CA GLU A 346 8.81 -9.54 -3.60
C GLU A 346 7.43 -10.09 -3.18
N ALA A 347 6.52 -9.20 -2.76
CA ALA A 347 5.16 -9.57 -2.41
C ALA A 347 4.48 -10.32 -3.55
N ASP A 348 3.57 -11.22 -3.21
CA ASP A 348 2.89 -12.02 -4.23
C ASP A 348 1.83 -11.21 -4.97
N MET A 349 1.19 -10.29 -4.24
CA MET A 349 0.10 -9.47 -4.75
C MET A 349 0.17 -8.04 -4.23
N ILE A 350 -0.48 -7.11 -4.95
CA ILE A 350 -0.70 -5.73 -4.51
C ILE A 350 -2.16 -5.34 -4.72
N TRP A 351 -2.73 -4.69 -3.71
CA TRP A 351 -4.08 -4.13 -3.79
C TRP A 351 -4.02 -2.62 -3.65
N ALA A 352 -4.32 -1.91 -4.74
CA ALA A 352 -4.34 -0.45 -4.78
C ALA A 352 -5.75 0.12 -5.07
N GLY A 353 -6.78 -0.72 -5.08
CA GLY A 353 -8.15 -0.31 -5.40
C GLY A 353 -8.53 -0.52 -6.86
N ALA A 354 -9.51 0.25 -7.35
CA ALA A 354 -9.93 0.22 -8.74
C ALA A 354 -9.03 1.09 -9.64
N PRO A 355 -9.01 0.87 -10.98
CA PRO A 355 -8.25 1.70 -11.92
C PRO A 355 -8.98 3.03 -12.17
N CYS A 356 -9.25 3.71 -11.12
CA CYS A 356 -10.00 4.96 -11.01
C CYS A 356 -9.48 5.66 -9.74
N ARG A 357 -9.69 6.95 -9.59
CA ARG A 357 -9.09 7.81 -8.56
C ARG A 357 -7.57 8.00 -8.72
N GLY A 358 -7.10 9.23 -8.50
CA GLY A 358 -5.69 9.59 -8.71
C GLY A 358 -4.72 8.82 -7.83
N GLU A 359 -5.09 8.59 -6.58
CA GLU A 359 -4.29 7.87 -5.59
C GLU A 359 -4.05 6.40 -5.96
N ASN A 360 -5.08 5.70 -6.46
CA ASN A 360 -4.95 4.32 -6.91
C ASN A 360 -4.08 4.23 -8.18
N LEU A 361 -4.31 5.16 -9.13
CA LEU A 361 -3.56 5.22 -10.37
C LEU A 361 -2.10 5.57 -10.14
N ALA A 362 -1.79 6.37 -9.11
CA ALA A 362 -0.41 6.66 -8.74
C ALA A 362 0.37 5.37 -8.40
N VAL A 363 -0.22 4.44 -7.66
CA VAL A 363 0.38 3.14 -7.33
C VAL A 363 0.56 2.26 -8.57
N TYR A 364 -0.47 2.15 -9.42
CA TYR A 364 -0.38 1.37 -10.66
C TYR A 364 0.64 1.95 -11.64
N ASN A 365 0.67 3.27 -11.79
CA ASN A 365 1.64 3.93 -12.65
C ASN A 365 3.08 3.76 -12.12
N GLN A 366 3.28 3.81 -10.79
CA GLN A 366 4.58 3.53 -10.19
C GLN A 366 5.03 2.09 -10.48
N LEU A 367 4.13 1.11 -10.40
CA LEU A 367 4.45 -0.28 -10.77
C LEU A 367 4.86 -0.41 -12.24
N LEU A 368 4.19 0.31 -13.17
CA LEU A 368 4.57 0.30 -14.59
C LEU A 368 5.96 0.92 -14.81
N VAL A 369 6.29 1.98 -14.07
CA VAL A 369 7.64 2.58 -14.11
C VAL A 369 8.70 1.61 -13.56
N ILE A 370 8.37 0.90 -12.48
CA ILE A 370 9.29 -0.11 -11.90
C ILE A 370 9.49 -1.28 -12.87
N GLU A 371 8.42 -1.75 -13.55
CA GLU A 371 8.50 -2.83 -14.54
C GLU A 371 9.50 -2.52 -15.66
N GLU A 372 9.59 -1.26 -16.08
CA GLU A 372 10.55 -0.83 -17.10
C GLU A 372 12.03 -0.82 -16.60
N GLN A 373 12.23 -0.86 -15.28
CA GLN A 373 13.56 -0.80 -14.64
C GLN A 373 14.11 -2.17 -14.21
N ILE A 374 13.28 -3.20 -14.25
CA ILE A 374 13.65 -4.57 -13.88
C ILE A 374 14.08 -5.38 -15.12
#